data_22757586aba43a817f4e8bf978c20862
#
_entry.id   22757586aba43a817f4e8bf978c20862
#
_cell.length_a   1.000
_cell.length_b   1.000
_cell.length_c   1.000
_cell.angle_alpha   90.00
_cell.angle_beta   90.00
_cell.angle_gamma   90.00
#
_symmetry.space_group_name_H-M   'P 1'
#
loop_
_entity.id
_entity.type
_entity.pdbx_description
1 polymer ?
#
loop_
_entity_poly.entity_id
_entity_poly.type
_entity_poly.pdbx_seq_one_letter_code
_entity_poly.pdbx_strand_id
1 'polypeptide(L)'
;MINPAGDAKNVGRKLVEGFERGVTLQFSEEIQKGLTDKYGHRVVLTRSPGEAVLPLQNASYANRSKADFFLSLHVYRQEEPKPKVIVYHLLYNPMVDLAQNNFNSFTFVPIHQAHFQNISRTVGFANNVKSVLNNGEFKKKLDFYGPYGLPFKPLVGIVAPSIAIEVGICEDNNWKHLVEPIVEGLNFLENL
;
A
#
# COMPACT_ATOMS: atom_id res chain seq x y z
N MET A 1 5.91 -6.08 3.83
CA MET A 1 6.16 -4.82 4.60
C MET A 1 4.96 -3.89 4.44
N ILE A 2 4.50 -3.22 5.52
CA ILE A 2 3.37 -2.28 5.48
C ILE A 2 3.86 -0.89 5.90
N ASN A 3 3.50 0.12 5.10
CA ASN A 3 3.75 1.53 5.37
C ASN A 3 2.44 2.21 5.79
N PRO A 4 2.22 2.45 7.11
CA PRO A 4 1.12 3.28 7.56
C PRO A 4 1.35 4.74 7.18
N ALA A 5 0.42 5.37 6.45
CA ALA A 5 0.52 6.76 6.04
C ALA A 5 0.57 7.73 7.23
N GLY A 6 1.17 8.90 7.00
CA GLY A 6 1.42 9.89 8.04
C GLY A 6 2.55 9.48 9.00
N ASP A 7 3.07 10.46 9.75
CA ASP A 7 4.16 10.27 10.70
C ASP A 7 4.14 11.36 11.79
N ALA A 8 5.18 11.46 12.62
CA ALA A 8 5.23 12.44 13.69
C ALA A 8 5.26 13.90 13.19
N LYS A 9 5.83 14.17 12.02
CA LYS A 9 5.91 15.50 11.41
C LYS A 9 4.74 15.76 10.44
N ASN A 10 4.34 14.73 9.69
CA ASN A 10 3.28 14.80 8.69
C ASN A 10 2.09 13.95 9.18
N VAL A 11 1.20 14.57 9.91
CA VAL A 11 0.08 13.86 10.56
C VAL A 11 -0.92 13.23 9.59
N GLY A 12 -0.83 13.57 8.30
CA GLY A 12 -1.78 13.14 7.29
C GLY A 12 -3.10 13.92 7.33
N ARG A 13 -4.13 13.34 6.75
CA ARG A 13 -5.46 13.94 6.65
C ARG A 13 -6.15 13.99 8.00
N LYS A 14 -6.97 15.04 8.21
CA LYS A 14 -7.87 15.09 9.37
C LYS A 14 -9.04 14.14 9.16
N LEU A 15 -9.32 13.32 10.16
CA LEU A 15 -10.49 12.44 10.23
C LEU A 15 -11.55 13.05 11.17
N VAL A 16 -12.47 12.26 11.71
CA VAL A 16 -13.53 12.79 12.58
C VAL A 16 -12.95 13.25 13.92
N GLU A 17 -12.24 12.37 14.62
CA GLU A 17 -11.69 12.65 15.96
C GLU A 17 -10.17 12.84 15.97
N GLY A 18 -9.48 12.37 14.93
CA GLY A 18 -8.03 12.33 14.91
C GLY A 18 -7.42 12.67 13.55
N PHE A 19 -6.27 12.06 13.31
CA PHE A 19 -5.52 12.21 12.06
C PHE A 19 -5.17 10.85 11.47
N GLU A 20 -5.01 10.82 10.16
CA GLU A 20 -4.67 9.64 9.37
C GLU A 20 -3.55 8.80 10.00
N ARG A 21 -2.48 9.44 10.49
CA ARG A 21 -1.31 8.74 11.08
C ARG A 21 -1.65 7.77 12.21
N GLY A 22 -2.64 8.11 13.04
CA GLY A 22 -3.05 7.28 14.18
C GLY A 22 -3.86 6.07 13.72
N VAL A 23 -4.84 6.32 12.86
CA VAL A 23 -5.73 5.28 12.33
C VAL A 23 -4.96 4.31 11.43
N THR A 24 -4.12 4.81 10.54
CA THR A 24 -3.33 3.93 9.65
C THR A 24 -2.36 3.06 10.41
N LEU A 25 -1.77 3.55 11.51
CA LEU A 25 -0.87 2.73 12.34
C LEU A 25 -1.64 1.58 12.98
N GLN A 26 -2.74 1.86 13.70
CA GLN A 26 -3.57 0.84 14.33
C GLN A 26 -4.12 -0.16 13.30
N PHE A 27 -4.57 0.32 12.15
CA PHE A 27 -5.07 -0.52 11.09
C PHE A 27 -3.97 -1.44 10.52
N SER A 28 -2.75 -0.91 10.34
CA SER A 28 -1.60 -1.70 9.90
C SER A 28 -1.18 -2.75 10.93
N GLU A 29 -1.27 -2.46 12.22
CA GLU A 29 -0.99 -3.40 13.31
C GLU A 29 -2.00 -4.58 13.29
N GLU A 30 -3.28 -4.29 13.08
CA GLU A 30 -4.31 -5.35 12.97
C GLU A 30 -4.15 -6.17 11.68
N ILE A 31 -3.80 -5.56 10.55
CA ILE A 31 -3.48 -6.28 9.31
C ILE A 31 -2.23 -7.15 9.53
N GLN A 32 -1.17 -6.62 10.16
CA GLN A 32 0.04 -7.37 10.51
C GLN A 32 -0.32 -8.60 11.32
N LYS A 33 -1.10 -8.42 12.39
CA LYS A 33 -1.57 -9.50 13.25
C LYS A 33 -2.35 -10.55 12.45
N GLY A 34 -3.33 -10.13 11.66
CA GLY A 34 -4.13 -11.04 10.85
C GLY A 34 -3.30 -11.86 9.86
N LEU A 35 -2.34 -11.23 9.16
CA LEU A 35 -1.44 -11.92 8.23
C LEU A 35 -0.48 -12.88 8.96
N THR A 36 -0.01 -12.52 10.14
CA THR A 36 0.90 -13.35 10.93
C THR A 36 0.15 -14.54 11.55
N ASP A 37 -0.97 -14.31 12.21
CA ASP A 37 -1.70 -15.33 12.96
C ASP A 37 -2.39 -16.32 12.03
N LYS A 38 -2.94 -15.85 10.90
CA LYS A 38 -3.72 -16.70 10.00
C LYS A 38 -2.86 -17.40 8.95
N TYR A 39 -1.82 -16.74 8.46
CA TYR A 39 -1.03 -17.21 7.32
C TYR A 39 0.46 -17.37 7.60
N GLY A 40 0.93 -17.08 8.81
CA GLY A 40 2.34 -17.22 9.18
C GLY A 40 3.28 -16.21 8.51
N HIS A 41 2.76 -15.16 7.88
CA HIS A 41 3.59 -14.18 7.20
C HIS A 41 4.42 -13.34 8.17
N ARG A 42 5.68 -13.11 7.83
CA ARG A 42 6.52 -12.14 8.53
C ARG A 42 6.21 -10.74 8.04
N VAL A 43 5.47 -9.97 8.82
CA VAL A 43 5.09 -8.61 8.47
C VAL A 43 5.87 -7.59 9.29
N VAL A 44 6.41 -6.56 8.62
CA VAL A 44 7.16 -5.45 9.24
C VAL A 44 6.47 -4.14 8.91
N LEU A 45 6.24 -3.30 9.90
CA LEU A 45 5.79 -1.92 9.71
C LEU A 45 6.98 -1.00 9.46
N THR A 46 6.79 0.03 8.64
CA THR A 46 7.89 0.94 8.28
C THR A 46 8.18 1.98 9.36
N ARG A 47 7.31 2.15 10.34
CA ARG A 47 7.47 3.08 11.45
C ARG A 47 6.77 2.59 12.71
N SER A 48 7.22 3.11 13.85
CA SER A 48 6.61 2.99 15.17
C SER A 48 5.87 4.29 15.57
N PRO A 49 5.07 4.28 16.66
CA PRO A 49 4.46 5.50 17.19
C PRO A 49 5.51 6.60 17.47
N GLY A 50 5.23 7.82 17.05
CA GLY A 50 6.11 8.98 17.31
C GLY A 50 7.32 9.12 16.39
N GLU A 51 7.56 8.20 15.49
CA GLU A 51 8.64 8.32 14.49
C GLU A 51 8.27 9.26 13.35
N ALA A 52 9.27 10.03 12.87
CA ALA A 52 9.19 10.79 11.64
C ALA A 52 9.91 10.03 10.52
N VAL A 53 9.30 10.02 9.33
CA VAL A 53 9.83 9.30 8.17
C VAL A 53 10.45 10.30 7.19
N LEU A 54 11.72 10.08 6.82
CA LEU A 54 12.41 10.90 5.83
C LEU A 54 11.96 10.53 4.40
N PRO A 55 12.07 11.45 3.43
CA PRO A 55 11.81 11.14 2.03
C PRO A 55 12.61 9.91 1.58
N LEU A 56 11.97 9.00 0.88
CA LEU A 56 12.56 7.74 0.38
C LEU A 56 13.10 6.77 1.46
N GLN A 57 12.93 7.06 2.74
CA GLN A 57 13.33 6.16 3.82
C GLN A 57 12.63 4.81 3.68
N ASN A 58 11.32 4.80 3.36
CA ASN A 58 10.55 3.59 3.17
C ASN A 58 11.07 2.75 2.00
N ALA A 59 11.44 3.38 0.88
CA ALA A 59 12.03 2.68 -0.26
C ALA A 59 13.39 2.06 0.11
N SER A 60 14.26 2.83 0.77
CA SER A 60 15.54 2.33 1.26
C SER A 60 15.36 1.16 2.23
N TYR A 61 14.38 1.24 3.14
CA TYR A 61 14.12 0.17 4.11
C TYR A 61 13.57 -1.09 3.42
N ALA A 62 12.55 -0.95 2.58
CA ALA A 62 11.97 -2.07 1.85
C ALA A 62 13.01 -2.80 0.98
N ASN A 63 13.82 -2.04 0.23
CA ASN A 63 14.81 -2.61 -0.67
C ASN A 63 15.96 -3.31 0.08
N ARG A 64 16.47 -2.71 1.18
CA ARG A 64 17.51 -3.34 2.01
C ARG A 64 17.00 -4.58 2.74
N SER A 65 15.75 -4.57 3.19
CA SER A 65 15.13 -5.71 3.85
C SER A 65 14.72 -6.81 2.88
N LYS A 66 14.87 -6.57 1.56
CA LYS A 66 14.43 -7.47 0.49
C LYS A 66 12.97 -7.89 0.71
N ALA A 67 12.10 -6.89 0.92
CA ALA A 67 10.67 -7.14 1.10
C ALA A 67 10.10 -7.87 -0.13
N ASP A 68 9.35 -8.95 0.08
CA ASP A 68 8.68 -9.69 -0.99
C ASP A 68 7.48 -8.92 -1.54
N PHE A 69 6.88 -8.07 -0.69
CA PHE A 69 5.75 -7.22 -1.03
C PHE A 69 5.73 -5.96 -0.16
N PHE A 70 5.29 -4.85 -0.75
CA PHE A 70 5.14 -3.56 -0.06
C PHE A 70 3.72 -3.02 -0.22
N LEU A 71 3.09 -2.71 0.93
CA LEU A 71 1.79 -2.07 1.01
C LEU A 71 1.92 -0.66 1.59
N SER A 72 1.40 0.36 0.91
CA SER A 72 1.18 1.69 1.51
C SER A 72 -0.30 1.83 1.86
N LEU A 73 -0.60 2.03 3.15
CA LEU A 73 -1.97 2.11 3.66
C LEU A 73 -2.34 3.55 4.00
N HIS A 74 -3.42 4.03 3.43
CA HIS A 74 -3.94 5.38 3.57
C HIS A 74 -5.39 5.35 4.02
N VAL A 75 -5.81 6.39 4.75
CA VAL A 75 -7.21 6.55 5.20
C VAL A 75 -7.64 8.00 4.98
N TYR A 76 -8.87 8.18 4.53
CA TYR A 76 -9.48 9.50 4.40
C TYR A 76 -10.93 9.48 4.90
N ARG A 77 -11.40 10.66 5.29
CA ARG A 77 -12.81 10.84 5.68
C ARG A 77 -13.68 10.94 4.45
N GLN A 78 -14.80 10.23 4.47
CA GLN A 78 -15.90 10.36 3.50
C GLN A 78 -17.24 10.56 4.21
N GLU A 79 -18.26 10.92 3.47
CA GLU A 79 -19.60 11.14 4.02
C GLU A 79 -20.47 9.89 3.97
N GLU A 80 -20.24 9.03 2.97
CA GLU A 80 -21.02 7.82 2.78
C GLU A 80 -20.70 6.77 3.85
N PRO A 81 -21.74 6.12 4.41
CA PRO A 81 -21.55 5.17 5.50
C PRO A 81 -20.84 3.88 5.07
N LYS A 82 -21.00 3.47 3.82
CA LYS A 82 -20.33 2.27 3.29
C LYS A 82 -18.87 2.59 2.97
N PRO A 83 -17.90 1.89 3.58
CA PRO A 83 -16.49 2.15 3.33
C PRO A 83 -16.11 1.96 1.86
N LYS A 84 -15.20 2.79 1.37
CA LYS A 84 -14.59 2.66 0.05
C LYS A 84 -13.17 2.15 0.17
N VAL A 85 -12.80 1.19 -0.66
CA VAL A 85 -11.42 0.69 -0.76
C VAL A 85 -10.95 0.93 -2.19
N ILE A 86 -9.89 1.72 -2.33
CA ILE A 86 -9.31 2.07 -3.61
C ILE A 86 -7.89 1.51 -3.66
N VAL A 87 -7.57 0.77 -4.73
CA VAL A 87 -6.24 0.21 -4.92
C VAL A 87 -5.51 0.96 -6.03
N TYR A 88 -4.26 1.31 -5.75
CA TYR A 88 -3.35 1.94 -6.71
C TYR A 88 -2.06 1.14 -6.86
N HIS A 89 -1.47 1.20 -8.04
CA HIS A 89 -0.07 0.82 -8.25
C HIS A 89 0.69 1.97 -8.93
N LEU A 90 1.99 1.99 -8.78
CA LEU A 90 2.80 3.00 -9.45
C LEU A 90 2.81 2.73 -10.95
N LEU A 91 2.38 3.74 -11.71
CA LEU A 91 2.54 3.80 -13.16
C LEU A 91 3.35 5.06 -13.48
N TYR A 92 4.49 4.86 -14.09
CA TYR A 92 5.31 5.93 -14.64
C TYR A 92 5.34 5.77 -16.16
N ASN A 93 5.17 6.86 -16.89
CA ASN A 93 5.17 6.80 -18.37
C ASN A 93 6.62 6.73 -18.88
N PRO A 94 7.08 5.59 -19.40
CA PRO A 94 8.46 5.43 -19.85
C PRO A 94 8.78 6.21 -21.12
N MET A 95 7.79 6.75 -21.84
CA MET A 95 7.99 7.45 -23.10
C MET A 95 8.84 8.71 -22.96
N VAL A 96 8.86 9.36 -21.79
CA VAL A 96 9.64 10.56 -21.53
C VAL A 96 11.12 10.23 -21.27
N ASP A 97 11.40 9.03 -20.75
CA ASP A 97 12.75 8.64 -20.30
C ASP A 97 13.53 7.81 -21.32
N LEU A 98 12.87 7.18 -22.29
CA LEU A 98 13.56 6.41 -23.35
C LEU A 98 14.48 7.29 -24.23
N ALA A 99 14.22 8.59 -24.27
CA ALA A 99 15.08 9.53 -24.99
C ALA A 99 16.41 9.85 -24.28
N GLN A 100 16.55 9.47 -22.99
CA GLN A 100 17.73 9.79 -22.17
C GLN A 100 18.64 8.57 -21.90
N ASN A 101 18.19 7.35 -22.19
CA ASN A 101 18.92 6.12 -21.84
C ASN A 101 19.85 5.58 -22.94
N ASN A 102 20.72 6.44 -23.50
CA ASN A 102 21.89 6.00 -24.24
C ASN A 102 23.14 5.96 -23.34
N PHE A 103 23.07 5.23 -22.19
CA PHE A 103 24.27 5.01 -21.39
C PHE A 103 24.74 3.57 -21.46
N ASN A 104 25.86 3.39 -22.13
CA ASN A 104 26.65 2.17 -22.16
C ASN A 104 27.04 1.74 -20.72
N SER A 105 26.83 0.47 -20.42
CA SER A 105 27.58 -0.40 -19.51
C SER A 105 27.38 -0.34 -17.98
N PHE A 106 26.57 0.53 -17.39
CA PHE A 106 26.18 0.39 -15.99
C PHE A 106 24.65 0.37 -15.87
N THR A 107 24.09 -0.73 -15.39
CA THR A 107 22.64 -0.88 -15.20
C THR A 107 22.19 -0.14 -13.93
N PHE A 108 22.26 1.18 -13.93
CA PHE A 108 21.58 1.98 -12.92
C PHE A 108 20.11 2.12 -13.31
N VAL A 109 19.21 1.62 -12.48
CA VAL A 109 17.78 1.86 -12.64
C VAL A 109 17.45 3.15 -11.90
N PRO A 110 16.93 4.19 -12.58
CA PRO A 110 16.47 5.40 -11.92
C PRO A 110 15.43 5.07 -10.86
N ILE A 111 15.46 5.80 -9.74
CA ILE A 111 14.61 5.51 -8.58
C ILE A 111 13.10 5.50 -8.92
N HIS A 112 12.67 6.36 -9.83
CA HIS A 112 11.28 6.41 -10.30
C HIS A 112 10.90 5.25 -11.23
N GLN A 113 11.89 4.47 -11.72
CA GLN A 113 11.70 3.28 -12.56
C GLN A 113 11.89 1.97 -11.79
N ALA A 114 12.27 2.03 -10.51
CA ALA A 114 12.56 0.84 -9.70
C ALA A 114 11.41 -0.20 -9.72
N HIS A 115 10.17 0.26 -9.71
CA HIS A 115 8.96 -0.57 -9.73
C HIS A 115 8.79 -1.40 -11.02
N PHE A 116 9.41 -1.00 -12.15
CA PHE A 116 9.30 -1.78 -13.39
C PHE A 116 9.90 -3.18 -13.30
N GLN A 117 10.84 -3.40 -12.38
CA GLN A 117 11.43 -4.71 -12.18
C GLN A 117 10.39 -5.77 -11.78
N ASN A 118 9.30 -5.34 -11.13
CA ASN A 118 8.25 -6.22 -10.63
C ASN A 118 6.83 -5.77 -11.02
N ILE A 119 6.69 -5.00 -12.10
CA ILE A 119 5.36 -4.43 -12.48
C ILE A 119 4.31 -5.51 -12.76
N SER A 120 4.69 -6.59 -13.44
CA SER A 120 3.76 -7.69 -13.74
C SER A 120 3.24 -8.36 -12.47
N ARG A 121 4.12 -8.59 -11.48
CA ARG A 121 3.73 -9.12 -10.17
C ARG A 121 2.86 -8.12 -9.40
N THR A 122 3.21 -6.82 -9.45
CA THR A 122 2.41 -5.74 -8.84
C THR A 122 0.98 -5.73 -9.37
N VAL A 123 0.82 -5.78 -10.71
CA VAL A 123 -0.51 -5.81 -11.35
C VAL A 123 -1.26 -7.10 -11.02
N GLY A 124 -0.57 -8.24 -10.99
CA GLY A 124 -1.14 -9.51 -10.56
C GLY A 124 -1.70 -9.44 -9.14
N PHE A 125 -0.93 -8.88 -8.21
CA PHE A 125 -1.35 -8.71 -6.81
C PHE A 125 -2.52 -7.73 -6.67
N ALA A 126 -2.47 -6.60 -7.35
CA ALA A 126 -3.57 -5.64 -7.35
C ALA A 126 -4.89 -6.26 -7.87
N ASN A 127 -4.80 -7.08 -8.92
CA ASN A 127 -5.96 -7.81 -9.45
C ASN A 127 -6.47 -8.90 -8.51
N ASN A 128 -5.58 -9.55 -7.76
CA ASN A 128 -5.98 -10.54 -6.75
C ASN A 128 -6.76 -9.89 -5.61
N VAL A 129 -6.26 -8.76 -5.08
CA VAL A 129 -6.99 -7.94 -4.09
C VAL A 129 -8.36 -7.55 -4.63
N LYS A 130 -8.45 -7.08 -5.90
CA LYS A 130 -9.72 -6.78 -6.56
C LYS A 130 -10.66 -7.99 -6.58
N SER A 131 -10.16 -9.17 -6.96
CA SER A 131 -10.96 -10.39 -7.06
C SER A 131 -11.57 -10.76 -5.71
N VAL A 132 -10.78 -10.71 -4.64
CA VAL A 132 -11.23 -11.02 -3.29
C VAL A 132 -12.24 -9.99 -2.79
N LEU A 133 -11.92 -8.70 -2.86
CA LEU A 133 -12.77 -7.63 -2.30
C LEU A 133 -14.08 -7.42 -3.07
N ASN A 134 -14.12 -7.77 -4.36
CA ASN A 134 -15.35 -7.71 -5.17
C ASN A 134 -16.21 -8.97 -5.08
N ASN A 135 -15.80 -9.99 -4.34
CA ASN A 135 -16.50 -11.25 -4.28
C ASN A 135 -17.28 -11.43 -2.98
N GLY A 136 -18.39 -12.20 -3.07
CA GLY A 136 -19.14 -12.73 -1.95
C GLY A 136 -19.59 -11.70 -0.89
N GLU A 137 -19.26 -11.98 0.35
CA GLU A 137 -19.64 -11.18 1.52
C GLU A 137 -18.93 -9.82 1.58
N PHE A 138 -17.69 -9.72 1.06
CA PHE A 138 -16.93 -8.48 1.14
C PHE A 138 -17.53 -7.38 0.27
N LYS A 139 -18.04 -7.72 -0.92
CA LYS A 139 -18.74 -6.78 -1.80
C LYS A 139 -19.96 -6.12 -1.13
N LYS A 140 -20.59 -6.81 -0.18
CA LYS A 140 -21.70 -6.23 0.59
C LYS A 140 -21.22 -5.22 1.63
N LYS A 141 -20.02 -5.42 2.19
CA LYS A 141 -19.44 -4.63 3.29
C LYS A 141 -18.70 -3.38 2.84
N LEU A 142 -18.19 -3.33 1.61
CA LEU A 142 -17.39 -2.23 1.07
C LEU A 142 -17.64 -2.00 -0.42
N ASP A 143 -17.29 -0.80 -0.90
CA ASP A 143 -17.22 -0.48 -2.32
C ASP A 143 -15.77 -0.47 -2.77
N PHE A 144 -15.45 -1.29 -3.77
CA PHE A 144 -14.10 -1.42 -4.31
C PHE A 144 -13.91 -0.62 -5.59
N TYR A 145 -12.76 0.06 -5.71
CA TYR A 145 -12.36 0.81 -6.90
C TYR A 145 -10.92 0.48 -7.31
N GLY A 146 -10.66 0.48 -8.59
CA GLY A 146 -9.33 0.19 -9.14
C GLY A 146 -9.18 -1.30 -9.59
N PRO A 147 -7.94 -1.81 -9.66
CA PRO A 147 -6.70 -1.08 -9.44
C PRO A 147 -6.44 0.01 -10.49
N TYR A 148 -5.92 1.15 -10.04
CA TYR A 148 -5.54 2.27 -10.91
C TYR A 148 -4.02 2.42 -10.96
N GLY A 149 -3.50 2.65 -12.16
CA GLY A 149 -2.10 3.01 -12.36
C GLY A 149 -1.93 4.52 -12.35
N LEU A 150 -1.16 5.05 -11.41
CA LEU A 150 -0.84 6.49 -11.34
C LEU A 150 0.50 6.76 -10.61
N PRO A 151 1.07 7.97 -10.78
CA PRO A 151 2.33 8.34 -10.13
C PRO A 151 2.13 8.59 -8.63
N PHE A 152 2.04 7.52 -7.85
CA PHE A 152 1.78 7.56 -6.41
C PHE A 152 3.09 7.63 -5.61
N LYS A 153 3.41 8.81 -5.05
CA LYS A 153 4.69 9.10 -4.38
C LYS A 153 5.15 8.07 -3.35
N PRO A 154 4.28 7.53 -2.46
CA PRO A 154 4.69 6.54 -1.47
C PRO A 154 5.26 5.24 -2.04
N LEU A 155 5.02 4.95 -3.31
CA LEU A 155 5.53 3.75 -3.98
C LEU A 155 6.81 4.00 -4.80
N VAL A 156 7.26 5.26 -4.90
CA VAL A 156 8.45 5.62 -5.67
C VAL A 156 9.70 5.01 -5.03
N GLY A 157 10.52 4.36 -5.84
CA GLY A 157 11.79 3.75 -5.40
C GLY A 157 11.65 2.36 -4.79
N ILE A 158 10.45 1.84 -4.63
CA ILE A 158 10.21 0.47 -4.17
C ILE A 158 10.49 -0.51 -5.31
N VAL A 159 11.42 -1.43 -5.09
CA VAL A 159 11.75 -2.51 -6.05
C VAL A 159 10.75 -3.66 -5.94
N ALA A 160 10.35 -4.00 -4.72
CA ALA A 160 9.37 -5.06 -4.48
C ALA A 160 8.05 -4.80 -5.21
N PRO A 161 7.27 -5.84 -5.56
CA PRO A 161 5.87 -5.65 -5.92
C PRO A 161 5.16 -4.78 -4.89
N SER A 162 4.47 -3.73 -5.33
CA SER A 162 3.96 -2.73 -4.40
C SER A 162 2.62 -2.14 -4.83
N ILE A 163 1.71 -2.02 -3.87
CA ILE A 163 0.42 -1.35 -4.05
C ILE A 163 0.19 -0.32 -2.95
N ALA A 164 -0.68 0.62 -3.23
CA ALA A 164 -1.28 1.45 -2.20
C ALA A 164 -2.76 1.10 -2.07
N ILE A 165 -3.23 1.04 -0.84
CA ILE A 165 -4.65 0.93 -0.51
C ILE A 165 -5.06 2.22 0.18
N GLU A 166 -6.08 2.85 -0.34
CA GLU A 166 -6.70 4.04 0.24
C GLU A 166 -8.13 3.70 0.68
N VAL A 167 -8.43 3.96 1.95
CA VAL A 167 -9.69 3.58 2.58
C VAL A 167 -10.47 4.82 2.98
N GLY A 168 -11.68 4.96 2.42
CA GLY A 168 -12.64 5.99 2.82
C GLY A 168 -13.53 5.47 3.95
N ILE A 169 -13.58 6.22 5.06
CA ILE A 169 -14.41 5.92 6.23
C ILE A 169 -15.21 7.13 6.67
N CYS A 170 -16.43 6.92 7.18
CA CYS A 170 -17.25 7.99 7.74
C CYS A 170 -17.03 8.19 9.25
N GLU A 171 -16.56 7.16 9.96
CA GLU A 171 -16.24 7.18 11.39
C GLU A 171 -14.85 6.57 11.61
N ASP A 172 -14.10 7.09 12.59
CA ASP A 172 -12.70 6.72 12.82
C ASP A 172 -12.47 5.23 13.16
N ASN A 173 -13.53 4.50 13.56
CA ASN A 173 -13.46 3.07 13.88
C ASN A 173 -13.95 2.14 12.76
N ASN A 174 -14.50 2.67 11.66
CA ASN A 174 -15.10 1.85 10.60
C ASN A 174 -14.07 1.00 9.83
N TRP A 175 -12.78 1.36 9.89
CA TRP A 175 -11.70 0.56 9.32
C TRP A 175 -11.58 -0.85 9.92
N LYS A 176 -12.05 -1.07 11.16
CA LYS A 176 -11.95 -2.37 11.84
C LYS A 176 -12.66 -3.49 11.06
N HIS A 177 -13.77 -3.16 10.40
CA HIS A 177 -14.52 -4.10 9.56
C HIS A 177 -13.81 -4.45 8.25
N LEU A 178 -12.76 -3.71 7.90
CA LEU A 178 -11.99 -3.90 6.67
C LEU A 178 -10.70 -4.68 6.89
N VAL A 179 -10.32 -4.97 8.14
CA VAL A 179 -9.11 -5.75 8.46
C VAL A 179 -9.18 -7.13 7.79
N GLU A 180 -10.24 -7.89 8.06
CA GLU A 180 -10.43 -9.22 7.50
C GLU A 180 -10.45 -9.21 5.96
N PRO A 181 -11.27 -8.39 5.27
CA PRO A 181 -11.24 -8.30 3.81
C PRO A 181 -9.86 -8.01 3.22
N ILE A 182 -9.12 -7.06 3.84
CA ILE A 182 -7.78 -6.70 3.34
C ILE A 182 -6.78 -7.84 3.60
N VAL A 183 -6.82 -8.46 4.77
CA VAL A 183 -5.97 -9.63 5.09
C VAL A 183 -6.21 -10.76 4.08
N GLU A 184 -7.48 -11.09 3.76
CA GLU A 184 -7.83 -12.07 2.73
C GLU A 184 -7.32 -11.66 1.34
N GLY A 185 -7.50 -10.37 0.99
CA GLY A 185 -7.02 -9.83 -0.27
C GLY A 185 -5.49 -9.90 -0.42
N LEU A 186 -4.76 -9.91 0.68
CA LEU A 186 -3.28 -10.00 0.71
C LEU A 186 -2.75 -11.44 0.85
N ASN A 187 -3.60 -12.44 1.01
CA ASN A 187 -3.20 -13.83 1.22
C ASN A 187 -2.51 -14.50 0.01
N PHE A 188 -2.54 -13.90 -1.18
CA PHE A 188 -1.83 -14.40 -2.36
C PHE A 188 -0.30 -14.51 -2.18
N LEU A 189 0.24 -13.98 -1.09
CA LEU A 189 1.67 -14.04 -0.78
C LEU A 189 2.18 -15.48 -0.54
N GLU A 190 1.30 -16.46 -0.33
CA GLU A 190 1.67 -17.88 -0.22
C GLU A 190 2.18 -18.51 -1.53
N ASN A 191 1.92 -17.86 -2.68
CA ASN A 191 2.29 -18.36 -4.00
C ASN A 191 3.55 -17.66 -4.57
N LEU A 192 4.35 -17.04 -3.70
CA LEU A 192 5.62 -16.41 -4.03
C LEU A 192 6.78 -17.35 -3.82
#